data_c2e28660ff347e305a77e82f22fd24a2
#
_entry.id   c2e28660ff347e305a77e82f22fd24a2
#
_cell.length_a   1.000
_cell.length_b   1.000
_cell.length_c   1.000
_cell.angle_alpha   90.00
_cell.angle_beta   90.00
_cell.angle_gamma   90.00
#
_symmetry.space_group_name_H-M   'P 1'
#
loop_
_entity.id
_entity.type
_entity.pdbx_description
1 polymer ?
#
loop_
_entity_poly.entity_id
_entity_poly.type
_entity_poly.pdbx_seq_one_letter_code
_entity_poly.pdbx_strand_id
1 'polypeptide(L)'
;MYNTIERKTDRQERIPHFSQEAIKDTKIAVIGAGATGNEVLKCLALTGFRYVFITDMDHISTSNLSRTVLFNESDVGKRKAVTAADRFCGMCIDDSPAADYFDGDLCHGLGEGVIRHCDIVIGCVDNDQTRLFVSNICQLLGKPYIDTGIGGLNWNVFPTSGKEDCPCYACTLSQRQEARALNRIRNSC
;
A
#
# COMPACT_ATOMS: atom_id res chain seq x y z
N MET A 1 -17.06 26.80 -31.34
CA MET A 1 -16.34 25.55 -31.07
C MET A 1 -15.58 25.71 -29.76
N TYR A 2 -16.03 25.13 -28.68
CA TYR A 2 -15.26 25.10 -27.43
C TYR A 2 -14.13 24.09 -27.61
N ASN A 3 -12.93 24.60 -27.79
CA ASN A 3 -11.72 23.79 -27.82
C ASN A 3 -11.36 23.48 -26.35
N THR A 4 -12.13 22.61 -25.72
CA THR A 4 -11.83 22.09 -24.37
C THR A 4 -10.67 21.12 -24.54
N ILE A 5 -9.49 21.53 -24.09
CA ILE A 5 -8.34 20.61 -23.98
C ILE A 5 -8.74 19.53 -22.99
N GLU A 6 -8.89 18.30 -23.47
CA GLU A 6 -9.24 17.15 -22.63
C GLU A 6 -8.06 16.88 -21.68
N ARG A 7 -8.33 16.85 -20.36
CA ARG A 7 -7.34 16.54 -19.32
C ARG A 7 -7.44 15.07 -18.93
N LYS A 8 -6.35 14.48 -18.51
CA LYS A 8 -6.30 13.07 -18.01
C LYS A 8 -7.31 12.79 -16.90
N THR A 9 -7.71 13.84 -16.13
CA THR A 9 -8.58 13.77 -14.95
C THR A 9 -10.05 14.15 -15.21
N ASP A 10 -10.41 14.57 -16.44
CA ASP A 10 -11.76 15.10 -16.76
C ASP A 10 -12.92 14.20 -16.34
N ARG A 11 -12.75 12.88 -16.40
CA ARG A 11 -13.83 11.95 -16.08
C ARG A 11 -14.04 11.82 -14.57
N GLN A 12 -12.98 11.72 -13.80
CA GLN A 12 -13.05 11.59 -12.36
C GLN A 12 -13.47 12.88 -11.66
N GLU A 13 -13.08 14.03 -12.19
CA GLU A 13 -13.49 15.35 -11.68
C GLU A 13 -15.00 15.63 -11.84
N ARG A 14 -15.72 14.85 -12.65
CA ARG A 14 -17.18 14.90 -12.76
C ARG A 14 -17.92 14.17 -11.64
N ILE A 15 -17.19 13.38 -10.82
CA ILE A 15 -17.79 12.66 -9.70
C ILE A 15 -18.09 13.67 -8.59
N PRO A 16 -19.33 13.76 -8.08
CA PRO A 16 -19.67 14.66 -6.98
C PRO A 16 -18.75 14.45 -5.77
N HIS A 17 -18.28 15.53 -5.18
CA HIS A 17 -17.38 15.53 -4.03
C HIS A 17 -15.96 14.99 -4.29
N PHE A 18 -15.62 14.67 -5.52
CA PHE A 18 -14.25 14.31 -5.88
C PHE A 18 -13.36 15.56 -5.99
N SER A 19 -12.19 15.53 -5.37
CA SER A 19 -11.20 16.61 -5.46
C SER A 19 -9.85 16.07 -5.91
N GLN A 20 -9.46 16.40 -7.14
CA GLN A 20 -8.16 16.02 -7.68
C GLN A 20 -7.01 16.65 -6.89
N GLU A 21 -7.20 17.85 -6.38
CA GLU A 21 -6.20 18.55 -5.57
C GLU A 21 -5.96 17.84 -4.24
N ALA A 22 -7.03 17.44 -3.55
CA ALA A 22 -6.91 16.66 -2.32
C ALA A 22 -6.18 15.32 -2.55
N ILE A 23 -6.44 14.65 -3.69
CA ILE A 23 -5.77 13.41 -4.07
C ILE A 23 -4.27 13.63 -4.30
N LYS A 24 -3.88 14.70 -5.00
CA LYS A 24 -2.49 15.03 -5.25
C LYS A 24 -1.67 15.23 -3.98
N ASP A 25 -2.26 15.84 -2.97
CA ASP A 25 -1.58 16.19 -1.72
C ASP A 25 -1.58 15.04 -0.69
N THR A 26 -2.43 14.02 -0.90
CA THR A 26 -2.52 12.87 0.00
C THR A 26 -1.29 11.97 -0.12
N LYS A 27 -0.67 11.67 1.03
CA LYS A 27 0.51 10.79 1.15
C LYS A 27 0.08 9.39 1.57
N ILE A 28 0.40 8.40 0.75
CA ILE A 28 -0.02 7.02 0.97
C ILE A 28 1.19 6.12 1.20
N ALA A 29 1.16 5.30 2.26
CA ALA A 29 2.07 4.18 2.41
C ALA A 29 1.42 2.90 1.88
N VAL A 30 2.11 2.19 0.99
CA VAL A 30 1.71 0.86 0.49
C VAL A 30 2.69 -0.17 1.04
N ILE A 31 2.18 -1.04 1.89
CA ILE A 31 2.96 -2.06 2.57
C ILE A 31 2.81 -3.39 1.82
N GLY A 32 3.87 -3.77 1.11
CA GLY A 32 3.90 -4.93 0.22
C GLY A 32 3.67 -4.56 -1.24
N ALA A 33 4.60 -4.96 -2.12
CA ALA A 33 4.55 -4.78 -3.58
C ALA A 33 4.32 -6.11 -4.33
N GLY A 34 3.58 -7.04 -3.70
CA GLY A 34 3.13 -8.29 -4.29
C GLY A 34 1.96 -8.09 -5.28
N ALA A 35 1.15 -9.12 -5.51
CA ALA A 35 0.02 -9.05 -6.44
C ALA A 35 -0.94 -7.90 -6.12
N THR A 36 -1.44 -7.85 -4.88
CA THR A 36 -2.37 -6.80 -4.43
C THR A 36 -1.73 -5.42 -4.44
N GLY A 37 -0.48 -5.30 -3.96
CA GLY A 37 0.25 -4.03 -3.94
C GLY A 37 0.48 -3.46 -5.34
N ASN A 38 0.76 -4.31 -6.32
CA ASN A 38 0.86 -3.91 -7.73
C ASN A 38 -0.44 -3.30 -8.25
N GLU A 39 -1.58 -3.93 -7.98
CA GLU A 39 -2.89 -3.43 -8.40
C GLU A 39 -3.26 -2.11 -7.69
N VAL A 40 -2.98 -2.01 -6.38
CA VAL A 40 -3.17 -0.79 -5.60
C VAL A 40 -2.32 0.34 -6.17
N LEU A 41 -1.03 0.13 -6.39
CA LEU A 41 -0.11 1.13 -6.94
C LEU A 41 -0.54 1.60 -8.34
N LYS A 42 -0.95 0.67 -9.21
CA LYS A 42 -1.54 1.02 -10.51
C LYS A 42 -2.75 1.93 -10.36
N CYS A 43 -3.70 1.57 -9.49
CA CYS A 43 -4.91 2.37 -9.27
C CYS A 43 -4.57 3.76 -8.70
N LEU A 44 -3.65 3.86 -7.75
CA LEU A 44 -3.19 5.13 -7.20
C LEU A 44 -2.54 6.03 -8.27
N ALA A 45 -1.65 5.45 -9.09
CA ALA A 45 -0.99 6.16 -10.18
C ALA A 45 -1.99 6.72 -11.20
N LEU A 46 -2.95 5.89 -11.64
CA LEU A 46 -3.98 6.29 -12.63
C LEU A 46 -5.06 7.21 -12.03
N THR A 47 -5.21 7.28 -10.71
CA THR A 47 -6.08 8.25 -10.04
C THR A 47 -5.38 9.59 -9.87
N GLY A 48 -4.04 9.62 -9.92
CA GLY A 48 -3.23 10.83 -9.81
C GLY A 48 -2.77 11.15 -8.40
N PHE A 49 -2.66 10.13 -7.52
CA PHE A 49 -1.95 10.29 -6.26
C PHE A 49 -0.48 10.55 -6.56
N ARG A 50 0.07 11.63 -6.00
CA ARG A 50 1.45 12.04 -6.28
C ARG A 50 2.44 11.37 -5.34
N TYR A 51 2.10 11.27 -4.05
CA TYR A 51 3.02 10.86 -3.01
C TYR A 51 2.73 9.45 -2.52
N VAL A 52 3.62 8.51 -2.84
CA VAL A 52 3.55 7.15 -2.31
C VAL A 52 4.86 6.75 -1.65
N PHE A 53 4.75 5.99 -0.56
CA PHE A 53 5.86 5.30 0.07
C PHE A 53 5.61 3.80 -0.03
N ILE A 54 6.56 3.05 -0.58
CA ILE A 54 6.41 1.63 -0.89
C ILE A 54 7.39 0.82 -0.05
N THR A 55 6.96 -0.25 0.61
CA THR A 55 7.86 -1.16 1.29
C THR A 55 7.63 -2.60 0.86
N ASP A 56 8.71 -3.30 0.59
CA ASP A 56 8.75 -4.74 0.31
C ASP A 56 10.20 -5.22 0.48
N MET A 57 10.41 -6.40 1.06
CA MET A 57 11.74 -6.95 1.29
C MET A 57 12.20 -7.97 0.25
N ASP A 58 11.32 -8.34 -0.67
CA ASP A 58 11.53 -9.43 -1.62
C ASP A 58 12.17 -8.97 -2.93
N HIS A 59 12.68 -9.96 -3.66
CA HIS A 59 13.04 -9.84 -5.06
C HIS A 59 11.91 -10.32 -5.97
N ILE A 60 11.89 -9.79 -7.19
CA ILE A 60 10.97 -10.21 -8.23
C ILE A 60 11.39 -11.59 -8.73
N SER A 61 10.47 -12.54 -8.69
CA SER A 61 10.66 -13.89 -9.25
C SER A 61 9.79 -14.08 -10.49
N THR A 62 10.18 -15.02 -11.35
CA THR A 62 9.40 -15.37 -12.56
C THR A 62 7.95 -15.74 -12.21
N SER A 63 7.72 -16.42 -11.07
CA SER A 63 6.38 -16.78 -10.62
C SER A 63 5.51 -15.57 -10.22
N ASN A 64 6.10 -14.40 -9.98
CA ASN A 64 5.34 -13.18 -9.70
C ASN A 64 4.66 -12.63 -10.95
N LEU A 65 5.25 -12.81 -12.13
CA LEU A 65 4.83 -12.18 -13.39
C LEU A 65 3.41 -12.57 -13.84
N SER A 66 2.89 -13.69 -13.34
CA SER A 66 1.51 -14.11 -13.62
C SER A 66 0.44 -13.27 -12.93
N ARG A 67 0.83 -12.43 -11.95
CA ARG A 67 -0.11 -11.67 -11.09
C ARG A 67 0.38 -10.27 -10.67
N THR A 68 1.43 -9.75 -11.31
CA THR A 68 1.96 -8.40 -11.03
C THR A 68 1.98 -7.58 -12.31
N VAL A 69 1.28 -6.47 -12.33
CA VAL A 69 1.10 -5.63 -13.53
C VAL A 69 2.28 -4.68 -13.76
N LEU A 70 3.02 -4.34 -12.71
CA LEU A 70 4.14 -3.39 -12.78
C LEU A 70 5.46 -4.04 -13.20
N PHE A 71 5.57 -5.38 -13.10
CA PHE A 71 6.81 -6.10 -13.34
C PHE A 71 6.78 -6.87 -14.65
N ASN A 72 7.93 -7.03 -15.27
CA ASN A 72 8.12 -7.80 -16.49
C ASN A 72 9.35 -8.72 -16.39
N GLU A 73 9.60 -9.53 -17.42
CA GLU A 73 10.72 -10.50 -17.43
C GLU A 73 12.08 -9.87 -17.18
N SER A 74 12.32 -8.65 -17.65
CA SER A 74 13.61 -7.96 -17.45
C SER A 74 13.80 -7.46 -16.01
N ASP A 75 12.78 -7.55 -15.17
CA ASP A 75 12.82 -7.15 -13.77
C ASP A 75 13.08 -8.33 -12.82
N VAL A 76 13.10 -9.56 -13.31
CA VAL A 76 13.39 -10.75 -12.50
C VAL A 76 14.75 -10.62 -11.83
N GLY A 77 14.80 -10.84 -10.52
CA GLY A 77 15.99 -10.68 -9.67
C GLY A 77 16.18 -9.28 -9.08
N LYS A 78 15.47 -8.26 -9.56
CA LYS A 78 15.49 -6.91 -8.96
C LYS A 78 14.65 -6.86 -7.68
N ARG A 79 14.86 -5.85 -6.87
CA ARG A 79 14.11 -5.59 -5.65
C ARG A 79 12.70 -5.08 -5.97
N LYS A 80 11.67 -5.64 -5.32
CA LYS A 80 10.27 -5.29 -5.58
C LYS A 80 9.96 -3.83 -5.26
N ALA A 81 10.37 -3.34 -4.07
CA ALA A 81 10.05 -1.97 -3.64
C ALA A 81 10.63 -0.92 -4.60
N VAL A 82 11.90 -1.06 -4.97
CA VAL A 82 12.61 -0.15 -5.89
C VAL A 82 11.93 -0.13 -7.25
N THR A 83 11.71 -1.32 -7.82
CA THR A 83 11.11 -1.45 -9.16
C THR A 83 9.68 -0.93 -9.18
N ALA A 84 8.91 -1.17 -8.11
CA ALA A 84 7.54 -0.67 -7.99
C ALA A 84 7.49 0.86 -7.92
N ALA A 85 8.43 1.50 -7.21
CA ALA A 85 8.52 2.95 -7.14
C ALA A 85 8.81 3.57 -8.52
N ASP A 86 9.78 3.03 -9.24
CA ASP A 86 10.12 3.47 -10.60
C ASP A 86 8.91 3.33 -11.56
N ARG A 87 8.22 2.19 -11.51
CA ARG A 87 7.05 1.91 -12.36
C ARG A 87 5.86 2.78 -12.00
N PHE A 88 5.64 3.04 -10.71
CA PHE A 88 4.61 3.97 -10.24
C PHE A 88 4.82 5.35 -10.84
N CYS A 89 6.04 5.90 -10.73
CA CYS A 89 6.37 7.22 -11.30
C CYS A 89 6.15 7.26 -12.82
N GLY A 90 6.54 6.21 -13.53
CA GLY A 90 6.35 6.13 -14.98
C GLY A 90 4.89 5.98 -15.43
N MET A 91 4.00 5.49 -14.55
CA MET A 91 2.57 5.27 -14.83
C MET A 91 1.69 6.41 -14.34
N CYS A 92 2.14 7.18 -13.35
CA CYS A 92 1.33 8.20 -12.69
C CYS A 92 0.86 9.26 -13.69
N ILE A 93 -0.43 9.60 -13.61
CA ILE A 93 -1.02 10.64 -14.45
C ILE A 93 -0.68 12.07 -14.01
N ASP A 94 -0.22 12.24 -12.76
CA ASP A 94 0.33 13.51 -12.29
C ASP A 94 1.71 13.76 -12.94
N ASP A 95 2.00 15.03 -13.21
CA ASP A 95 3.23 15.43 -13.93
C ASP A 95 4.47 15.47 -13.01
N SER A 96 4.30 15.33 -11.71
CA SER A 96 5.37 15.40 -10.71
C SER A 96 5.21 14.32 -9.62
N PRO A 97 5.15 13.03 -10.00
CA PRO A 97 5.03 11.96 -9.02
C PRO A 97 6.29 11.85 -8.17
N ALA A 98 6.11 11.48 -6.91
CA ALA A 98 7.17 11.21 -5.96
C ALA A 98 6.90 9.88 -5.25
N ALA A 99 7.70 8.87 -5.55
CA ALA A 99 7.65 7.56 -4.91
C ALA A 99 8.95 7.34 -4.16
N ASP A 100 8.84 7.19 -2.83
CA ASP A 100 9.90 6.72 -1.98
C ASP A 100 9.71 5.26 -1.63
N TYR A 101 10.76 4.59 -1.22
CA TYR A 101 10.68 3.17 -0.88
C TYR A 101 11.56 2.79 0.30
N PHE A 102 11.20 1.69 0.94
CA PHE A 102 12.03 0.96 1.90
C PHE A 102 12.16 -0.49 1.45
N ASP A 103 13.41 -0.87 1.15
CA ASP A 103 13.78 -2.19 0.71
C ASP A 103 14.28 -3.02 1.90
N GLY A 104 13.35 -3.61 2.65
CA GLY A 104 13.68 -4.35 3.86
C GLY A 104 12.46 -4.82 4.63
N ASP A 105 12.73 -5.53 5.73
CA ASP A 105 11.67 -5.97 6.65
C ASP A 105 11.13 -4.78 7.44
N LEU A 106 9.86 -4.48 7.20
CA LEU A 106 9.16 -3.37 7.83
C LEU A 106 9.13 -3.49 9.36
N CYS A 107 8.99 -4.70 9.88
CA CYS A 107 8.87 -4.91 11.33
C CYS A 107 10.17 -4.57 12.09
N HIS A 108 11.31 -4.64 11.42
CA HIS A 108 12.64 -4.48 12.05
C HIS A 108 13.44 -3.28 11.54
N GLY A 109 13.07 -2.71 10.41
CA GLY A 109 13.89 -1.68 9.76
C GLY A 109 13.21 -0.34 9.52
N LEU A 110 11.89 -0.31 9.42
CA LEU A 110 11.16 0.93 9.16
C LEU A 110 10.80 1.63 10.48
N GLY A 111 11.31 2.83 10.66
CA GLY A 111 10.91 3.67 11.80
C GLY A 111 9.47 4.18 11.68
N GLU A 112 8.79 4.40 12.82
CA GLU A 112 7.43 4.96 12.88
C GLU A 112 7.29 6.31 12.15
N GLY A 113 8.39 7.03 11.96
CA GLY A 113 8.42 8.34 11.33
C GLY A 113 7.81 8.35 9.93
N VAL A 114 8.00 7.31 9.14
CA VAL A 114 7.43 7.20 7.79
C VAL A 114 5.90 7.11 7.88
N ILE A 115 5.38 6.19 8.69
CA ILE A 115 3.93 6.00 8.87
C ILE A 115 3.31 7.27 9.46
N ARG A 116 4.00 7.95 10.37
CA ARG A 116 3.55 9.23 10.94
C ARG A 116 3.35 10.32 9.90
N HIS A 117 4.18 10.35 8.85
CA HIS A 117 4.09 11.35 7.77
C HIS A 117 3.12 10.99 6.65
N CYS A 118 2.60 9.76 6.63
CA CYS A 118 1.55 9.37 5.69
C CYS A 118 0.16 9.71 6.21
N ASP A 119 -0.77 9.97 5.31
CA ASP A 119 -2.17 10.24 5.64
C ASP A 119 -2.99 8.96 5.70
N ILE A 120 -2.65 7.97 4.86
CA ILE A 120 -3.31 6.66 4.78
C ILE A 120 -2.25 5.58 4.62
N VAL A 121 -2.47 4.43 5.26
CA VAL A 121 -1.64 3.24 5.11
C VAL A 121 -2.47 2.12 4.50
N ILE A 122 -1.95 1.46 3.47
CA ILE A 122 -2.61 0.33 2.79
C ILE A 122 -1.73 -0.90 2.95
N GLY A 123 -2.25 -1.94 3.63
CA GLY A 123 -1.58 -3.21 3.82
C GLY A 123 -1.89 -4.18 2.69
N CYS A 124 -0.85 -4.62 1.98
CA CYS A 124 -0.92 -5.55 0.84
C CYS A 124 -0.01 -6.77 1.06
N VAL A 125 0.16 -7.17 2.31
CA VAL A 125 1.02 -8.29 2.71
C VAL A 125 0.21 -9.58 2.89
N ASP A 126 0.88 -10.71 2.84
CA ASP A 126 0.29 -12.05 2.88
C ASP A 126 0.43 -12.77 4.24
N ASN A 127 0.97 -12.10 5.25
CA ASN A 127 1.17 -12.70 6.57
C ASN A 127 0.53 -11.88 7.71
N ASP A 128 -0.05 -12.57 8.68
CA ASP A 128 -0.76 -12.00 9.82
C ASP A 128 0.15 -11.20 10.75
N GLN A 129 1.44 -11.54 10.82
CA GLN A 129 2.41 -10.85 11.67
C GLN A 129 2.60 -9.40 11.23
N THR A 130 2.91 -9.18 9.96
CA THR A 130 3.09 -7.83 9.40
C THR A 130 1.79 -7.04 9.44
N ARG A 131 0.65 -7.68 9.16
CA ARG A 131 -0.67 -7.03 9.26
C ARG A 131 -0.95 -6.53 10.66
N LEU A 132 -0.74 -7.37 11.67
CA LEU A 132 -0.93 -7.02 13.07
C LEU A 132 0.02 -5.88 13.48
N PHE A 133 1.28 -5.96 13.09
CA PHE A 133 2.29 -4.94 13.38
C PHE A 133 1.89 -3.57 12.81
N VAL A 134 1.55 -3.52 11.51
CA VAL A 134 1.14 -2.28 10.83
C VAL A 134 -0.14 -1.72 11.42
N SER A 135 -1.15 -2.57 11.66
CA SER A 135 -2.41 -2.16 12.28
C SER A 135 -2.20 -1.52 13.65
N ASN A 136 -1.36 -2.12 14.49
CA ASN A 136 -1.05 -1.60 15.82
C ASN A 136 -0.34 -0.24 15.75
N ILE A 137 0.64 -0.08 14.86
CA ILE A 137 1.31 1.21 14.66
C ILE A 137 0.33 2.27 14.15
N CYS A 138 -0.52 1.93 13.19
CA CYS A 138 -1.52 2.85 12.66
C CYS A 138 -2.50 3.30 13.75
N GLN A 139 -2.94 2.38 14.61
CA GLN A 139 -3.80 2.70 15.75
C GLN A 139 -3.08 3.60 16.77
N LEU A 140 -1.84 3.28 17.12
CA LEU A 140 -1.02 4.10 18.03
C LEU A 140 -0.81 5.52 17.51
N LEU A 141 -0.66 5.67 16.20
CA LEU A 141 -0.42 6.97 15.54
C LEU A 141 -1.69 7.68 15.09
N GLY A 142 -2.88 7.09 15.30
CA GLY A 142 -4.15 7.63 14.85
C GLY A 142 -4.29 7.68 13.33
N LYS A 143 -3.65 6.74 12.58
CA LYS A 143 -3.63 6.74 11.12
C LYS A 143 -4.67 5.79 10.54
N PRO A 144 -5.44 6.23 9.54
CA PRO A 144 -6.29 5.34 8.76
C PRO A 144 -5.47 4.20 8.15
N TYR A 145 -5.96 2.97 8.30
CA TYR A 145 -5.34 1.78 7.75
C TYR A 145 -6.36 0.97 6.96
N ILE A 146 -6.00 0.55 5.77
CA ILE A 146 -6.80 -0.33 4.93
C ILE A 146 -6.05 -1.64 4.77
N ASP A 147 -6.48 -2.69 5.47
CA ASP A 147 -5.94 -4.02 5.28
C ASP A 147 -6.56 -4.68 4.06
N THR A 148 -5.74 -5.32 3.22
CA THR A 148 -6.20 -6.10 2.09
C THR A 148 -5.65 -7.52 2.17
N GLY A 149 -6.47 -8.50 1.85
CA GLY A 149 -6.06 -9.90 1.90
C GLY A 149 -6.72 -10.76 0.84
N ILE A 150 -5.96 -11.72 0.32
CA ILE A 150 -6.45 -12.76 -0.57
C ILE A 150 -6.00 -14.10 0.01
N GLY A 151 -6.95 -15.03 0.19
CA GLY A 151 -6.67 -16.38 0.66
C GLY A 151 -7.56 -17.40 -0.06
N GLY A 152 -6.98 -18.21 -0.93
CA GLY A 152 -7.72 -19.16 -1.77
C GLY A 152 -8.71 -18.44 -2.68
N LEU A 153 -10.02 -18.69 -2.49
CA LEU A 153 -11.11 -18.05 -3.23
C LEU A 153 -11.73 -16.86 -2.48
N ASN A 154 -11.21 -16.52 -1.31
CA ASN A 154 -11.71 -15.43 -0.50
C ASN A 154 -10.80 -14.21 -0.61
N TRP A 155 -11.41 -13.03 -0.55
CA TRP A 155 -10.73 -11.77 -0.43
C TRP A 155 -11.40 -10.91 0.63
N ASN A 156 -10.65 -10.03 1.24
CA ASN A 156 -11.16 -9.07 2.21
C ASN A 156 -10.49 -7.72 2.04
N VAL A 157 -11.25 -6.67 2.34
CA VAL A 157 -10.75 -5.31 2.54
C VAL A 157 -11.32 -4.83 3.87
N PHE A 158 -10.45 -4.46 4.78
CA PHE A 158 -10.81 -4.06 6.13
C PHE A 158 -10.27 -2.66 6.43
N PRO A 159 -11.07 -1.60 6.25
CA PRO A 159 -10.66 -0.24 6.57
C PRO A 159 -10.82 0.04 8.08
N THR A 160 -9.85 0.72 8.67
CA THR A 160 -9.92 1.25 10.04
C THR A 160 -9.63 2.75 10.03
N SER A 161 -10.21 3.49 10.96
CA SER A 161 -9.96 4.94 11.07
C SER A 161 -8.68 5.29 11.85
N GLY A 162 -8.05 4.31 12.51
CA GLY A 162 -6.96 4.53 13.46
C GLY A 162 -7.39 5.12 14.81
N LYS A 163 -8.68 5.34 15.05
CA LYS A 163 -9.19 5.84 16.33
C LYS A 163 -9.36 4.71 17.33
N GLU A 164 -9.27 5.02 18.64
CA GLU A 164 -9.35 4.03 19.72
C GLU A 164 -10.66 3.24 19.76
N ASP A 165 -11.77 3.84 19.36
CA ASP A 165 -13.10 3.25 19.33
C ASP A 165 -13.41 2.48 18.04
N CYS A 166 -12.45 2.42 17.10
CA CYS A 166 -12.61 1.70 15.85
C CYS A 166 -11.95 0.32 15.92
N PRO A 167 -12.63 -0.76 15.45
CA PRO A 167 -12.00 -2.07 15.38
C PRO A 167 -10.70 -2.03 14.57
N CYS A 168 -9.65 -2.67 15.09
CA CYS A 168 -8.37 -2.84 14.39
C CYS A 168 -8.25 -4.27 13.83
N TYR A 169 -7.16 -4.56 13.11
CA TYR A 169 -6.94 -5.90 12.55
C TYR A 169 -6.94 -7.00 13.62
N ALA A 170 -6.39 -6.73 14.81
CA ALA A 170 -6.43 -7.69 15.91
C ALA A 170 -7.85 -8.13 16.27
N CYS A 171 -8.84 -7.25 16.17
CA CYS A 171 -10.25 -7.57 16.44
C CYS A 171 -10.85 -8.56 15.44
N THR A 172 -10.22 -8.75 14.29
CA THR A 172 -10.66 -9.72 13.26
C THR A 172 -10.07 -11.12 13.50
N LEU A 173 -9.03 -11.23 14.35
CA LEU A 173 -8.32 -12.46 14.61
C LEU A 173 -8.96 -13.25 15.74
N SER A 174 -8.96 -14.58 15.63
CA SER A 174 -9.20 -15.43 16.78
C SER A 174 -8.01 -15.36 17.76
N GLN A 175 -8.25 -15.59 19.05
CA GLN A 175 -7.19 -15.60 20.08
C GLN A 175 -5.99 -16.49 19.70
N ARG A 176 -6.24 -17.58 18.97
CA ARG A 176 -5.22 -18.51 18.51
C ARG A 176 -4.35 -17.93 17.39
N GLN A 177 -4.94 -17.17 16.48
CA GLN A 177 -4.23 -16.49 15.38
C GLN A 177 -3.41 -15.33 15.93
N GLU A 178 -3.98 -14.53 16.81
CA GLU A 178 -3.29 -13.43 17.47
C GLU A 178 -2.06 -13.92 18.26
N ALA A 179 -2.21 -14.96 19.09
CA ALA A 179 -1.11 -15.53 19.83
C ALA A 179 0.01 -16.07 18.93
N ARG A 180 -0.32 -16.66 17.77
CA ARG A 180 0.67 -17.13 16.78
C ARG A 180 1.42 -15.97 16.13
N ALA A 181 0.72 -14.88 15.76
CA ALA A 181 1.33 -13.70 15.17
C ALA A 181 2.28 -13.01 16.16
N LEU A 182 1.86 -12.83 17.42
CA LEU A 182 2.67 -12.24 18.48
C LEU A 182 3.91 -13.07 18.83
N ASN A 183 3.78 -14.41 18.89
CA ASN A 183 4.93 -15.27 19.14
C ASN A 183 5.98 -15.22 18.03
N ARG A 184 5.57 -15.07 16.78
CA ARG A 184 6.51 -14.86 15.66
C ARG A 184 7.26 -13.54 15.78
N ILE A 185 6.59 -12.45 16.16
CA ILE A 185 7.23 -11.15 16.41
C ILE A 185 8.30 -11.28 17.51
N ARG A 186 7.99 -11.95 18.62
CA ARG A 186 8.92 -12.13 19.75
C ARG A 186 10.13 -12.99 19.41
N ASN A 187 9.99 -13.97 18.53
CA ASN A 187 11.07 -14.87 18.13
C ASN A 187 11.92 -14.33 16.97
N SER A 188 11.56 -13.19 16.40
CA SER A 188 12.29 -12.51 15.33
C SER A 188 13.22 -11.40 15.86
N CYS A 189 13.13 -11.12 17.16
CA CYS A 189 14.06 -10.27 17.91
C CYS A 189 15.12 -11.15 18.60
#